data_81d76948aec43e25253504597e3675dd
#
_entry.id   81d76948aec43e25253504597e3675dd
#
_cell.length_a   1.000
_cell.length_b   1.000
_cell.length_c   1.000
_cell.angle_alpha   90.00
_cell.angle_beta   90.00
_cell.angle_gamma   90.00
#
_symmetry.space_group_name_H-M   'P 1'
#
loop_
_entity.id
_entity.type
_entity.pdbx_description
1 polymer ?
#
loop_
_entity_poly.entity_id
_entity_poly.type
_entity_poly.pdbx_seq_one_letter_code
_entity_poly.pdbx_strand_id
1 'polypeptide(L)'
;NGIINISAGGAILVAAGTSYTLSVKQTSNEIAVVPYDSNQSLTIASGELYGLLDVYNHKISKYSSRLDEIANTLVQTVNSFHSTGYTLSNGGTPPATGKTFFQGNTAGSIQISPDILASLKNIAASSNGDPGSGDNASAISNVLNAQVMSDGTSIIKAYEGLMGQVGLDLQSAKSNMNMFQVASNQMNAFRQSISGVSIDEELANMIQYQHSFEAAAKVVSTVDQMYQSIINMV
;
A
#
# COMPACT_ATOMS: atom_id res chain seq x y z
N ASN A 1 3.69 39.19 -15.48
CA ASN A 1 4.26 37.82 -15.48
C ASN A 1 3.90 37.17 -14.15
N GLY A 2 2.86 36.29 -14.14
CA GLY A 2 2.47 35.57 -12.95
C GLY A 2 3.51 34.48 -12.62
N ILE A 3 4.20 34.60 -11.51
CA ILE A 3 5.07 33.54 -10.99
C ILE A 3 4.18 32.52 -10.28
N ILE A 4 4.22 31.27 -10.70
CA ILE A 4 3.51 30.17 -10.06
C ILE A 4 4.49 29.46 -9.13
N ASN A 5 4.13 29.36 -7.84
CA ASN A 5 4.82 28.53 -6.88
C ASN A 5 3.95 27.29 -6.57
N ILE A 6 4.57 26.12 -6.55
CA ILE A 6 3.91 24.86 -6.19
C ILE A 6 4.59 24.35 -4.92
N SER A 7 3.77 24.05 -3.92
CA SER A 7 4.24 23.42 -2.68
C SER A 7 3.41 22.18 -2.36
N ALA A 8 4.03 21.20 -1.74
CA ALA A 8 3.38 20.01 -1.22
C ALA A 8 4.05 19.58 0.08
N GLY A 9 3.26 19.12 1.06
CA GLY A 9 3.77 18.59 2.32
C GLY A 9 4.69 19.52 3.12
N GLY A 10 4.53 20.84 2.96
CA GLY A 10 5.37 21.83 3.64
C GLY A 10 6.65 22.20 2.90
N ALA A 11 6.96 21.58 1.75
CA ALA A 11 8.11 21.93 0.93
C ALA A 11 7.69 22.58 -0.39
N ILE A 12 8.53 23.48 -0.90
CA ILE A 12 8.35 24.13 -2.18
C ILE A 12 8.92 23.17 -3.27
N LEU A 13 8.08 22.82 -4.24
CA LEU A 13 8.44 21.96 -5.36
C LEU A 13 8.80 22.76 -6.62
N VAL A 14 8.18 23.92 -6.79
CA VAL A 14 8.49 24.87 -7.87
C VAL A 14 8.47 26.27 -7.30
N ALA A 15 9.52 27.02 -7.52
CA ALA A 15 9.58 28.44 -7.16
C ALA A 15 10.20 29.23 -8.33
N ALA A 16 9.51 30.28 -8.76
CA ALA A 16 9.98 31.22 -9.78
C ALA A 16 10.52 30.53 -11.08
N GLY A 17 9.87 29.43 -11.48
CA GLY A 17 10.28 28.66 -12.67
C GLY A 17 11.37 27.61 -12.42
N THR A 18 11.91 27.53 -11.20
CA THR A 18 12.86 26.47 -10.82
C THR A 18 12.12 25.31 -10.17
N SER A 19 12.31 24.09 -10.68
CA SER A 19 11.75 22.86 -10.09
C SER A 19 12.76 22.20 -9.17
N TYR A 20 12.28 21.72 -8.02
CA TYR A 20 13.04 20.93 -7.07
C TYR A 20 12.64 19.46 -7.20
N THR A 21 13.61 18.59 -7.48
CA THR A 21 13.38 17.15 -7.58
C THR A 21 13.11 16.55 -6.21
N LEU A 22 12.28 15.51 -6.19
CA LEU A 22 12.04 14.70 -5.01
C LEU A 22 12.94 13.47 -5.05
N SER A 23 13.40 13.02 -3.91
CA SER A 23 14.12 11.77 -3.73
C SER A 23 13.47 10.91 -2.65
N VAL A 24 13.77 9.63 -2.67
CA VAL A 24 13.31 8.68 -1.66
C VAL A 24 14.47 8.42 -0.71
N LYS A 25 14.23 8.64 0.59
CA LYS A 25 15.14 8.26 1.66
C LYS A 25 14.60 7.02 2.35
N GLN A 26 15.37 5.95 2.31
CA GLN A 26 15.05 4.71 3.00
C GLN A 26 15.87 4.62 4.28
N THR A 27 15.19 4.41 5.39
CA THR A 27 15.76 3.96 6.67
C THR A 27 15.40 2.48 6.83
N SER A 28 15.98 1.77 7.77
CA SER A 28 15.80 0.31 7.93
C SER A 28 14.32 -0.16 7.89
N ASN A 29 13.36 0.67 8.32
CA ASN A 29 11.95 0.29 8.43
C ASN A 29 10.98 1.30 7.79
N GLU A 30 11.45 2.42 7.26
CA GLU A 30 10.59 3.46 6.71
C GLU A 30 11.14 4.01 5.41
N ILE A 31 10.22 4.31 4.50
CA ILE A 31 10.49 5.09 3.30
C ILE A 31 9.87 6.47 3.48
N ALA A 32 10.67 7.51 3.27
CA ALA A 32 10.22 8.90 3.27
C ALA A 32 10.55 9.57 1.93
N VAL A 33 9.68 10.47 1.50
CA VAL A 33 9.96 11.35 0.36
C VAL A 33 10.55 12.64 0.88
N VAL A 34 11.67 13.05 0.31
CA VAL A 34 12.41 14.24 0.71
C VAL A 34 12.72 15.09 -0.53
N PRO A 35 12.78 16.44 -0.42
CA PRO A 35 13.39 17.26 -1.46
C PRO A 35 14.86 16.89 -1.62
N TYR A 36 15.39 16.96 -2.84
CA TYR A 36 16.72 16.44 -3.21
C TYR A 36 17.87 16.92 -2.30
N ASP A 37 17.83 18.17 -1.85
CA ASP A 37 18.88 18.76 -1.00
C ASP A 37 18.44 18.93 0.47
N SER A 38 17.40 18.23 0.91
CA SER A 38 16.85 18.36 2.26
C SER A 38 16.84 17.03 3.00
N ASN A 39 17.15 17.08 4.30
CA ASN A 39 16.93 15.94 5.19
C ASN A 39 15.51 15.96 5.81
N GLN A 40 14.67 16.90 5.44
CA GLN A 40 13.34 17.05 5.99
C GLN A 40 12.34 16.25 5.16
N SER A 41 11.66 15.28 5.80
CA SER A 41 10.63 14.47 5.16
C SER A 41 9.41 15.32 4.79
N LEU A 42 8.86 15.07 3.60
CA LEU A 42 7.58 15.65 3.21
C LEU A 42 6.43 14.99 3.96
N THR A 43 5.54 15.79 4.51
CA THR A 43 4.28 15.28 5.07
C THR A 43 3.29 15.08 3.93
N ILE A 44 3.16 13.84 3.46
CA ILE A 44 2.21 13.47 2.42
C ILE A 44 0.98 12.89 3.10
N ALA A 45 -0.16 13.60 3.00
CA ALA A 45 -1.38 13.26 3.72
C ALA A 45 -2.49 12.65 2.83
N SER A 46 -2.28 12.57 1.51
CA SER A 46 -3.30 12.08 0.57
C SER A 46 -2.71 11.69 -0.78
N GLY A 47 -3.51 11.06 -1.63
CA GLY A 47 -3.14 10.64 -2.98
C GLY A 47 -2.45 9.27 -3.02
N GLU A 48 -2.06 8.85 -4.21
CA GLU A 48 -1.44 7.54 -4.47
C GLU A 48 -0.15 7.36 -3.66
N LEU A 49 0.69 8.39 -3.61
CA LEU A 49 1.96 8.34 -2.89
C LEU A 49 1.76 8.14 -1.39
N TYR A 50 0.75 8.79 -0.80
CA TYR A 50 0.37 8.52 0.60
C TYR A 50 -0.03 7.07 0.80
N GLY A 51 -0.88 6.53 -0.08
CA GLY A 51 -1.30 5.13 0.02
C GLY A 51 -0.14 4.14 -0.05
N LEU A 52 0.82 4.37 -0.96
CA LEU A 52 2.02 3.53 -1.08
C LEU A 52 2.90 3.61 0.17
N LEU A 53 3.11 4.81 0.71
CA LEU A 53 3.90 5.01 1.93
C LEU A 53 3.21 4.39 3.17
N ASP A 54 1.89 4.54 3.31
CA ASP A 54 1.13 3.95 4.42
C ASP A 54 1.18 2.41 4.37
N VAL A 55 0.99 1.83 3.18
CA VAL A 55 1.10 0.37 3.01
C VAL A 55 2.50 -0.11 3.39
N TYR A 56 3.54 0.52 2.87
CA TYR A 56 4.91 0.09 3.12
C TYR A 56 5.33 0.30 4.58
N ASN A 57 5.14 1.50 5.10
CA ASN A 57 5.66 1.88 6.43
C ASN A 57 4.83 1.30 7.57
N HIS A 58 3.51 1.14 7.39
CA HIS A 58 2.61 0.79 8.49
C HIS A 58 1.95 -0.58 8.29
N LYS A 59 1.31 -0.83 7.13
CA LYS A 59 0.50 -2.04 6.96
C LYS A 59 1.34 -3.30 6.85
N ILE A 60 2.34 -3.30 5.96
CA ILE A 60 3.23 -4.46 5.76
C ILE A 60 3.99 -4.76 7.05
N SER A 61 4.55 -3.75 7.69
CA SER A 61 5.27 -3.90 8.96
C SER A 61 4.38 -4.52 10.05
N LYS A 62 3.13 -4.03 10.18
CA LYS A 62 2.16 -4.56 11.15
C LYS A 62 1.80 -6.01 10.87
N TYR A 63 1.53 -6.36 9.60
CA TYR A 63 1.18 -7.73 9.24
C TYR A 63 2.36 -8.69 9.42
N SER A 64 3.57 -8.26 9.03
CA SER A 64 4.79 -9.04 9.23
C SER A 64 5.05 -9.30 10.72
N SER A 65 4.96 -8.27 11.56
CA SER A 65 5.13 -8.42 13.01
C SER A 65 4.11 -9.39 13.63
N ARG A 66 2.85 -9.37 13.17
CA ARG A 66 1.85 -10.30 13.67
C ARG A 66 2.10 -11.73 13.19
N LEU A 67 2.56 -11.93 11.94
CA LEU A 67 2.99 -13.24 11.46
C LEU A 67 4.20 -13.75 12.22
N ASP A 68 5.15 -12.88 12.53
CA ASP A 68 6.35 -13.24 13.32
C ASP A 68 5.98 -13.64 14.75
N GLU A 69 5.02 -12.96 15.38
CA GLU A 69 4.48 -13.34 16.69
C GLU A 69 3.85 -14.74 16.64
N ILE A 70 3.02 -15.01 15.62
CA ILE A 70 2.38 -16.31 15.43
C ILE A 70 3.45 -17.40 15.23
N ALA A 71 4.43 -17.17 14.35
CA ALA A 71 5.52 -18.11 14.10
C ALA A 71 6.38 -18.36 15.33
N ASN A 72 6.74 -17.30 16.05
CA ASN A 72 7.53 -17.41 17.28
C ASN A 72 6.79 -18.22 18.35
N THR A 73 5.50 -17.94 18.57
CA THR A 73 4.67 -18.68 19.52
C THR A 73 4.56 -20.16 19.14
N LEU A 74 4.36 -20.46 17.86
CA LEU A 74 4.34 -21.83 17.35
C LEU A 74 5.67 -22.54 17.64
N VAL A 75 6.79 -21.90 17.27
CA VAL A 75 8.15 -22.46 17.47
C VAL A 75 8.42 -22.71 18.96
N GLN A 76 8.18 -21.73 19.80
CA GLN A 76 8.44 -21.85 21.24
C GLN A 76 7.58 -22.92 21.87
N THR A 77 6.28 -22.95 21.59
CA THR A 77 5.37 -23.90 22.20
C THR A 77 5.63 -25.33 21.72
N VAL A 78 5.80 -25.57 20.42
CA VAL A 78 6.13 -26.90 19.90
C VAL A 78 7.48 -27.37 20.44
N ASN A 79 8.51 -26.50 20.44
CA ASN A 79 9.83 -26.87 20.96
C ASN A 79 9.81 -27.15 22.45
N SER A 80 8.99 -26.47 23.24
CA SER A 80 8.86 -26.75 24.69
C SER A 80 8.38 -28.19 24.94
N PHE A 81 7.35 -28.64 24.19
CA PHE A 81 6.89 -30.03 24.27
C PHE A 81 7.92 -30.99 23.69
N HIS A 82 8.47 -30.67 22.53
CA HIS A 82 9.38 -31.57 21.83
C HIS A 82 10.69 -31.78 22.59
N SER A 83 11.25 -30.74 23.19
CA SER A 83 12.51 -30.83 23.95
C SER A 83 12.38 -31.58 25.28
N THR A 84 11.19 -31.61 25.86
CA THR A 84 10.93 -32.38 27.09
C THR A 84 10.47 -33.80 26.80
N GLY A 85 10.02 -34.08 25.58
CA GLY A 85 9.63 -35.40 25.13
C GLY A 85 10.82 -36.30 24.82
N TYR A 86 10.52 -37.58 24.64
CA TYR A 86 11.49 -38.65 24.35
C TYR A 86 11.37 -39.09 22.90
N THR A 87 12.54 -39.24 22.27
CA THR A 87 12.69 -39.80 20.92
C THR A 87 12.52 -41.32 20.91
N LEU A 88 12.38 -41.91 19.72
CA LEU A 88 12.35 -43.37 19.60
C LEU A 88 13.69 -44.00 20.00
N SER A 89 13.65 -45.03 20.84
CA SER A 89 14.80 -45.88 21.12
C SER A 89 15.35 -46.51 19.83
N ASN A 90 16.66 -46.47 19.64
CA ASN A 90 17.28 -46.96 18.41
C ASN A 90 18.35 -48.02 18.74
N GLY A 91 17.97 -49.32 18.64
CA GLY A 91 18.95 -50.41 18.66
C GLY A 91 19.86 -50.50 19.89
N GLY A 92 19.33 -50.26 21.08
CA GLY A 92 20.12 -50.25 22.35
C GLY A 92 20.54 -48.86 22.81
N THR A 93 20.28 -47.78 22.05
CA THR A 93 20.45 -46.42 22.50
C THR A 93 19.18 -45.97 23.23
N PRO A 94 19.28 -45.45 24.47
CA PRO A 94 18.13 -44.95 25.21
C PRO A 94 17.43 -43.80 24.45
N PRO A 95 16.11 -43.59 24.68
CA PRO A 95 15.43 -42.45 24.16
C PRO A 95 16.14 -41.15 24.59
N ALA A 96 16.29 -40.20 23.69
CA ALA A 96 16.93 -38.92 23.94
C ALA A 96 15.89 -37.82 24.11
N THR A 97 16.23 -36.79 24.88
CA THR A 97 15.47 -35.55 25.07
C THR A 97 16.31 -34.33 24.63
N GLY A 98 15.74 -33.14 24.72
CA GLY A 98 16.48 -31.89 24.50
C GLY A 98 16.58 -31.43 23.05
N LYS A 99 15.98 -32.16 22.10
CA LYS A 99 15.97 -31.77 20.70
C LYS A 99 14.83 -30.80 20.39
N THR A 100 15.11 -29.82 19.52
CA THR A 100 14.10 -28.90 19.01
C THR A 100 13.50 -29.42 17.72
N PHE A 101 12.20 -29.18 17.51
CA PHE A 101 11.51 -29.56 16.27
C PHE A 101 11.68 -28.47 15.19
N PHE A 102 11.55 -27.19 15.57
CA PHE A 102 11.71 -26.04 14.69
C PHE A 102 12.96 -25.24 15.03
N GLN A 103 13.48 -24.55 14.01
CA GLN A 103 14.47 -23.48 14.12
C GLN A 103 13.89 -22.19 13.55
N GLY A 104 14.52 -21.05 13.89
CA GLY A 104 14.03 -19.71 13.52
C GLY A 104 12.99 -19.22 14.52
N ASN A 105 12.68 -17.93 14.46
CA ASN A 105 11.76 -17.26 15.37
C ASN A 105 10.84 -16.24 14.68
N THR A 106 10.88 -16.18 13.35
CA THR A 106 10.04 -15.30 12.54
C THR A 106 9.33 -16.10 11.44
N ALA A 107 8.27 -15.58 10.87
CA ALA A 107 7.55 -16.23 9.77
C ALA A 107 8.43 -16.47 8.54
N GLY A 108 9.42 -15.60 8.31
CA GLY A 108 10.37 -15.75 7.20
C GLY A 108 11.55 -16.69 7.49
N SER A 109 11.80 -17.05 8.76
CA SER A 109 12.96 -17.86 9.16
C SER A 109 12.61 -19.24 9.74
N ILE A 110 11.33 -19.51 10.03
CA ILE A 110 10.90 -20.78 10.58
C ILE A 110 11.21 -21.93 9.60
N GLN A 111 11.85 -22.97 10.13
CA GLN A 111 12.18 -24.18 9.38
C GLN A 111 12.28 -25.39 10.33
N ILE A 112 12.21 -26.59 9.75
CA ILE A 112 12.41 -27.82 10.52
C ILE A 112 13.87 -27.91 10.96
N SER A 113 14.10 -28.31 12.23
CA SER A 113 15.43 -28.49 12.78
C SER A 113 16.27 -29.50 11.98
N PRO A 114 17.58 -29.29 11.78
CA PRO A 114 18.48 -30.25 11.16
C PRO A 114 18.47 -31.61 11.84
N ASP A 115 18.26 -31.67 13.14
CA ASP A 115 18.15 -32.93 13.87
C ASP A 115 16.99 -33.79 13.37
N ILE A 116 15.84 -33.17 13.09
CA ILE A 116 14.67 -33.87 12.57
C ILE A 116 14.89 -34.28 11.12
N LEU A 117 15.49 -33.39 10.31
CA LEU A 117 15.83 -33.67 8.92
C LEU A 117 16.83 -34.83 8.78
N ALA A 118 17.78 -34.94 9.72
CA ALA A 118 18.77 -36.00 9.74
C ALA A 118 18.13 -37.38 10.02
N SER A 119 17.10 -37.43 10.88
CA SER A 119 16.38 -38.68 11.17
C SER A 119 15.01 -38.42 11.79
N LEU A 120 13.97 -38.99 11.21
CA LEU A 120 12.61 -38.94 11.77
C LEU A 120 12.52 -39.64 13.15
N LYS A 121 13.47 -40.53 13.49
CA LYS A 121 13.55 -41.13 14.83
C LYS A 121 13.83 -40.12 15.92
N ASN A 122 14.29 -38.91 15.56
CA ASN A 122 14.53 -37.81 16.47
C ASN A 122 13.24 -37.06 16.85
N ILE A 123 12.09 -37.44 16.30
CA ILE A 123 10.79 -36.87 16.71
C ILE A 123 10.45 -37.40 18.09
N ALA A 124 10.29 -36.48 19.07
CA ALA A 124 9.95 -36.81 20.45
C ALA A 124 8.45 -37.02 20.61
N ALA A 125 7.98 -38.25 20.30
CA ALA A 125 6.56 -38.59 20.31
C ALA A 125 6.03 -39.00 21.71
N SER A 126 6.90 -39.47 22.59
CA SER A 126 6.54 -39.93 23.95
C SER A 126 6.89 -38.89 25.02
N SER A 127 6.10 -38.78 26.08
CA SER A 127 6.41 -37.94 27.24
C SER A 127 7.23 -38.66 28.31
N ASN A 128 7.27 -40.01 28.30
CA ASN A 128 7.94 -40.83 29.33
C ASN A 128 8.99 -41.79 28.78
N GLY A 129 9.14 -41.88 27.44
CA GLY A 129 10.10 -42.77 26.78
C GLY A 129 9.58 -44.19 26.53
N ASP A 130 8.34 -44.50 26.87
CA ASP A 130 7.76 -45.84 26.65
C ASP A 130 7.55 -46.14 25.15
N PRO A 131 7.90 -47.33 24.66
CA PRO A 131 7.63 -47.74 23.31
C PRO A 131 6.14 -47.73 23.00
N GLY A 132 5.74 -47.07 21.90
CA GLY A 132 4.34 -46.96 21.46
C GLY A 132 3.53 -45.84 22.11
N SER A 133 4.10 -45.09 23.07
CA SER A 133 3.46 -43.86 23.57
C SER A 133 3.53 -42.77 22.52
N GLY A 134 2.39 -42.12 22.24
CA GLY A 134 2.23 -40.97 21.32
C GLY A 134 1.61 -39.75 22.00
N ASP A 135 1.66 -39.68 23.31
CA ASP A 135 1.02 -38.66 24.14
C ASP A 135 1.64 -37.25 23.91
N ASN A 136 2.98 -37.16 23.77
CA ASN A 136 3.64 -35.91 23.44
C ASN A 136 3.32 -35.45 22.02
N ALA A 137 3.25 -36.36 21.05
CA ALA A 137 2.82 -36.02 19.69
C ALA A 137 1.38 -35.49 19.67
N SER A 138 0.49 -36.07 20.49
CA SER A 138 -0.88 -35.56 20.66
C SER A 138 -0.90 -34.18 21.30
N ALA A 139 -0.06 -33.91 22.30
CA ALA A 139 0.06 -32.59 22.92
C ALA A 139 0.56 -31.56 21.88
N ILE A 140 1.58 -31.87 21.10
CA ILE A 140 2.09 -31.02 20.01
C ILE A 140 1.00 -30.74 18.98
N SER A 141 0.22 -31.73 18.56
CA SER A 141 -0.86 -31.54 17.59
C SER A 141 -1.95 -30.58 18.09
N ASN A 142 -2.17 -30.53 19.41
CA ASN A 142 -3.17 -29.64 20.02
C ASN A 142 -2.68 -28.20 20.18
N VAL A 143 -1.40 -27.90 19.98
CA VAL A 143 -0.84 -26.54 20.13
C VAL A 143 -1.56 -25.51 19.27
N LEU A 144 -1.96 -25.87 18.06
CA LEU A 144 -2.66 -24.97 17.15
C LEU A 144 -4.00 -24.47 17.70
N ASN A 145 -4.67 -25.26 18.51
CA ASN A 145 -5.98 -24.96 19.11
C ASN A 145 -5.85 -24.45 20.55
N ALA A 146 -4.72 -24.63 21.20
CA ALA A 146 -4.48 -24.19 22.55
C ALA A 146 -4.36 -22.66 22.63
N GLN A 147 -4.81 -22.08 23.75
CA GLN A 147 -4.72 -20.63 23.99
C GLN A 147 -3.31 -20.24 24.43
N VAL A 148 -2.39 -20.20 23.48
CA VAL A 148 -0.93 -19.98 23.71
C VAL A 148 -0.45 -18.60 23.28
N MET A 149 -1.29 -17.83 22.57
CA MET A 149 -0.95 -16.47 22.16
C MET A 149 -0.96 -15.50 23.34
N SER A 150 -0.22 -14.41 23.23
CA SER A 150 -0.12 -13.35 24.24
C SER A 150 -1.47 -12.72 24.63
N ASP A 151 -2.41 -12.70 23.67
CA ASP A 151 -3.77 -12.19 23.84
C ASP A 151 -4.78 -13.25 24.37
N GLY A 152 -4.31 -14.45 24.72
CA GLY A 152 -5.15 -15.57 25.17
C GLY A 152 -5.90 -16.29 24.06
N THR A 153 -5.60 -16.01 22.81
CA THR A 153 -6.22 -16.72 21.67
C THR A 153 -5.37 -17.93 21.23
N SER A 154 -5.93 -18.78 20.36
CA SER A 154 -5.17 -19.86 19.73
C SER A 154 -4.44 -19.34 18.48
N ILE A 155 -3.42 -20.08 18.06
CA ILE A 155 -2.63 -19.79 16.85
C ILE A 155 -3.55 -19.68 15.61
N ILE A 156 -4.50 -20.59 15.47
CA ILE A 156 -5.48 -20.57 14.38
C ILE A 156 -6.31 -19.28 14.42
N LYS A 157 -6.86 -18.93 15.59
CA LYS A 157 -7.67 -17.70 15.75
C LYS A 157 -6.86 -16.43 15.52
N ALA A 158 -5.60 -16.41 15.95
CA ALA A 158 -4.70 -15.28 15.70
C ALA A 158 -4.45 -15.09 14.18
N TYR A 159 -4.26 -16.19 13.44
CA TYR A 159 -4.10 -16.16 11.99
C TYR A 159 -5.40 -15.74 11.27
N GLU A 160 -6.55 -16.31 11.66
CA GLU A 160 -7.87 -15.91 11.14
C GLU A 160 -8.14 -14.41 11.38
N GLY A 161 -7.82 -13.92 12.58
CA GLY A 161 -7.93 -12.50 12.93
C GLY A 161 -7.05 -11.62 12.05
N LEU A 162 -5.81 -12.05 11.76
CA LEU A 162 -4.92 -11.34 10.84
C LEU A 162 -5.52 -11.28 9.42
N MET A 163 -6.03 -12.41 8.90
CA MET A 163 -6.67 -12.46 7.58
C MET A 163 -7.92 -11.57 7.53
N GLY A 164 -8.72 -11.58 8.59
CA GLY A 164 -9.87 -10.68 8.74
C GLY A 164 -9.46 -9.21 8.70
N GLN A 165 -8.38 -8.85 9.41
CA GLN A 165 -7.87 -7.47 9.41
C GLN A 165 -7.39 -7.03 8.02
N VAL A 166 -6.67 -7.89 7.30
CA VAL A 166 -6.25 -7.63 5.91
C VAL A 166 -7.46 -7.41 5.00
N GLY A 167 -8.51 -8.24 5.18
CA GLY A 167 -9.77 -8.10 4.45
C GLY A 167 -10.48 -6.77 4.69
N LEU A 168 -10.58 -6.35 5.95
CA LEU A 168 -11.17 -5.07 6.34
C LEU A 168 -10.35 -3.87 5.83
N ASP A 169 -9.03 -3.94 5.92
CA ASP A 169 -8.15 -2.90 5.40
C ASP A 169 -8.28 -2.77 3.88
N LEU A 170 -8.39 -3.88 3.15
CA LEU A 170 -8.63 -3.89 1.70
C LEU A 170 -10.00 -3.30 1.35
N GLN A 171 -11.05 -3.66 2.09
CA GLN A 171 -12.40 -3.12 1.89
C GLN A 171 -12.41 -1.61 2.13
N SER A 172 -11.78 -1.15 3.20
CA SER A 172 -11.64 0.28 3.51
C SER A 172 -10.89 1.03 2.41
N ALA A 173 -9.78 0.47 1.92
CA ALA A 173 -9.01 1.06 0.82
C ALA A 173 -9.84 1.19 -0.46
N LYS A 174 -10.62 0.15 -0.83
CA LYS A 174 -11.53 0.19 -1.98
C LYS A 174 -12.64 1.24 -1.82
N SER A 175 -13.23 1.34 -0.62
CA SER A 175 -14.26 2.34 -0.33
C SER A 175 -13.70 3.76 -0.46
N ASN A 176 -12.52 4.00 0.10
CA ASN A 176 -11.83 5.30 0.01
C ASN A 176 -11.48 5.64 -1.45
N MET A 177 -10.98 4.68 -2.22
CA MET A 177 -10.70 4.86 -3.65
C MET A 177 -11.95 5.29 -4.42
N ASN A 178 -13.09 4.61 -4.21
CA ASN A 178 -14.36 4.97 -4.84
C ASN A 178 -14.83 6.37 -4.44
N MET A 179 -14.73 6.73 -3.16
CA MET A 179 -15.08 8.05 -2.65
C MET A 179 -14.23 9.15 -3.32
N PHE A 180 -12.92 8.95 -3.39
CA PHE A 180 -12.02 9.92 -4.04
C PHE A 180 -12.25 10.00 -5.56
N GLN A 181 -12.60 8.89 -6.21
CA GLN A 181 -12.96 8.90 -7.63
C GLN A 181 -14.22 9.72 -7.89
N VAL A 182 -15.26 9.56 -7.06
CA VAL A 182 -16.49 10.36 -7.17
C VAL A 182 -16.18 11.84 -6.91
N ALA A 183 -15.42 12.15 -5.88
CA ALA A 183 -15.01 13.53 -5.58
C ALA A 183 -14.21 14.15 -6.73
N SER A 184 -13.27 13.42 -7.31
CA SER A 184 -12.50 13.86 -8.48
C SER A 184 -13.39 14.13 -9.69
N ASN A 185 -14.36 13.26 -9.96
CA ASN A 185 -15.30 13.45 -11.06
C ASN A 185 -16.17 14.70 -10.83
N GLN A 186 -16.65 14.94 -9.61
CA GLN A 186 -17.41 16.14 -9.26
C GLN A 186 -16.59 17.41 -9.43
N MET A 187 -15.32 17.40 -8.97
CA MET A 187 -14.41 18.55 -9.13
C MET A 187 -14.11 18.83 -10.59
N ASN A 188 -13.93 17.80 -11.41
CA ASN A 188 -13.76 17.97 -12.87
C ASN A 188 -15.03 18.52 -13.55
N ALA A 189 -16.21 18.06 -13.18
CA ALA A 189 -17.47 18.59 -13.67
C ALA A 189 -17.65 20.06 -13.25
N PHE A 190 -17.34 20.39 -12.00
CA PHE A 190 -17.37 21.77 -11.52
C PHE A 190 -16.38 22.67 -12.27
N ARG A 191 -15.15 22.21 -12.49
CA ARG A 191 -14.16 22.93 -13.30
C ARG A 191 -14.65 23.18 -14.72
N GLN A 192 -15.28 22.18 -15.35
CA GLN A 192 -15.86 22.32 -16.68
C GLN A 192 -17.02 23.31 -16.72
N SER A 193 -17.85 23.36 -15.67
CA SER A 193 -18.96 24.31 -15.59
C SER A 193 -18.51 25.77 -15.46
N ILE A 194 -17.34 26.02 -14.85
CA ILE A 194 -16.79 27.39 -14.66
C ILE A 194 -15.88 27.80 -15.81
N SER A 195 -15.04 26.87 -16.29
CA SER A 195 -13.97 27.17 -17.26
C SER A 195 -14.15 26.42 -18.58
N GLY A 196 -15.23 25.68 -18.73
CA GLY A 196 -15.55 24.98 -19.98
C GLY A 196 -16.00 25.98 -21.05
N VAL A 197 -15.46 25.83 -22.24
CA VAL A 197 -15.94 26.57 -23.43
C VAL A 197 -17.21 25.90 -23.91
N SER A 198 -18.33 26.62 -23.89
CA SER A 198 -19.57 26.17 -24.52
C SER A 198 -19.44 26.30 -26.02
N ILE A 199 -19.50 25.20 -26.75
CA ILE A 199 -19.46 25.19 -28.22
C ILE A 199 -20.62 26.06 -28.80
N ASP A 200 -21.76 26.05 -28.14
CA ASP A 200 -22.91 26.85 -28.60
C ASP A 200 -22.67 28.36 -28.42
N GLU A 201 -22.03 28.77 -27.32
CA GLU A 201 -21.64 30.18 -27.11
C GLU A 201 -20.57 30.62 -28.11
N GLU A 202 -19.56 29.78 -28.35
CA GLU A 202 -18.53 30.08 -29.34
C GLU A 202 -19.08 30.14 -30.76
N LEU A 203 -20.02 29.25 -31.09
CA LEU A 203 -20.74 29.28 -32.39
C LEU A 203 -21.56 30.55 -32.53
N ALA A 204 -22.26 30.96 -31.48
CA ALA A 204 -23.01 32.22 -31.48
C ALA A 204 -22.11 33.43 -31.66
N ASN A 205 -20.99 33.47 -30.92
CA ASN A 205 -19.97 34.50 -31.05
C ASN A 205 -19.36 34.53 -32.47
N MET A 206 -19.06 33.36 -33.05
CA MET A 206 -18.51 33.23 -34.39
C MET A 206 -19.49 33.76 -35.45
N ILE A 207 -20.77 33.43 -35.33
CA ILE A 207 -21.83 33.97 -36.23
C ILE A 207 -21.91 35.50 -36.05
N GLN A 208 -21.85 36.01 -34.85
CA GLN A 208 -21.86 37.45 -34.60
C GLN A 208 -20.66 38.16 -35.21
N TYR A 209 -19.44 37.58 -35.06
CA TYR A 209 -18.25 38.12 -35.74
C TYR A 209 -18.35 38.03 -37.27
N GLN A 210 -18.88 36.96 -37.80
CA GLN A 210 -19.10 36.84 -39.24
C GLN A 210 -20.03 37.92 -39.77
N HIS A 211 -21.19 38.16 -39.12
CA HIS A 211 -22.09 39.25 -39.50
C HIS A 211 -21.43 40.62 -39.33
N SER A 212 -20.65 40.83 -38.31
CA SER A 212 -19.88 42.09 -38.11
C SER A 212 -18.89 42.31 -39.23
N PHE A 213 -18.19 41.25 -39.67
CA PHE A 213 -17.27 41.32 -40.80
C PHE A 213 -17.97 41.60 -42.11
N GLU A 214 -19.11 40.93 -42.38
CA GLU A 214 -19.96 41.19 -43.58
C GLU A 214 -20.47 42.65 -43.60
N ALA A 215 -20.94 43.18 -42.47
CA ALA A 215 -21.38 44.55 -42.35
C ALA A 215 -20.22 45.54 -42.62
N ALA A 216 -19.03 45.29 -42.03
CA ALA A 216 -17.85 46.13 -42.28
C ALA A 216 -17.45 46.11 -43.76
N ALA A 217 -17.47 44.93 -44.41
CA ALA A 217 -17.17 44.78 -45.85
C ALA A 217 -18.16 45.56 -46.71
N LYS A 218 -19.46 45.56 -46.31
CA LYS A 218 -20.51 46.32 -47.01
C LYS A 218 -20.25 47.84 -46.91
N VAL A 219 -19.86 48.31 -45.71
CA VAL A 219 -19.51 49.73 -45.51
C VAL A 219 -18.36 50.15 -46.41
N VAL A 220 -17.26 49.36 -46.45
CA VAL A 220 -16.12 49.61 -47.33
C VAL A 220 -16.53 49.66 -48.78
N SER A 221 -17.33 48.68 -49.25
CA SER A 221 -17.83 48.66 -50.63
C SER A 221 -18.74 49.88 -50.95
N THR A 222 -19.53 50.34 -49.97
CA THR A 222 -20.36 51.57 -50.13
C THR A 222 -19.50 52.81 -50.26
N VAL A 223 -18.45 52.93 -49.43
CA VAL A 223 -17.47 54.06 -49.49
C VAL A 223 -16.77 54.05 -50.84
N ASP A 224 -16.31 52.90 -51.36
CA ASP A 224 -15.69 52.79 -52.67
C ASP A 224 -16.64 53.26 -53.79
N GLN A 225 -17.91 52.87 -53.74
CA GLN A 225 -18.91 53.33 -54.69
C GLN A 225 -19.15 54.85 -54.64
N MET A 226 -19.12 55.43 -53.42
CA MET A 226 -19.21 56.88 -53.26
C MET A 226 -17.99 57.58 -53.81
N TYR A 227 -16.79 57.08 -53.59
CA TYR A 227 -15.56 57.61 -54.19
C TYR A 227 -15.58 57.54 -55.72
N GLN A 228 -15.98 56.44 -56.30
CA GLN A 228 -16.15 56.32 -57.76
C GLN A 228 -17.17 57.32 -58.32
N SER A 229 -18.29 57.52 -57.63
CA SER A 229 -19.27 58.49 -58.03
C SER A 229 -18.76 59.92 -58.03
N ILE A 230 -17.95 60.27 -57.04
CA ILE A 230 -17.29 61.60 -56.94
C ILE A 230 -16.26 61.76 -58.08
N ILE A 231 -15.45 60.76 -58.37
CA ILE A 231 -14.46 60.81 -59.45
C ILE A 231 -15.11 60.96 -60.82
N ASN A 232 -16.28 60.36 -61.03
CA ASN A 232 -17.02 60.44 -62.26
C ASN A 232 -17.81 61.74 -62.45
N MET A 233 -17.89 62.57 -61.39
CA MET A 233 -18.55 63.87 -61.43
C MET A 233 -17.60 65.02 -61.75
N VAL A 234 -16.34 64.80 -61.82
CA VAL A 234 -15.27 65.74 -62.19
C VAL A 234 -14.77 65.40 -63.59
#